data_e9649a4ead0a9220cd707ccead71d4fa
#
_entry.id   e9649a4ead0a9220cd707ccead71d4fa
#
_cell.length_a   1.000
_cell.length_b   1.000
_cell.length_c   1.000
_cell.angle_alpha   90.00
_cell.angle_beta   90.00
_cell.angle_gamma   90.00
#
_symmetry.space_group_name_H-M   'P 1'
#
loop_
_entity.id
_entity.type
_entity.pdbx_description
1 polymer ?
#
loop_
_entity_poly.entity_id
_entity_poly.type
_entity_poly.pdbx_seq_one_letter_code
_entity_poly.pdbx_strand_id
1 'polypeptide(L)'
;MQTQQNILQRFAMRVSDWSEKWFPDSYIFALLGVIIVAIAAIGIGAPAQDVAISFGDGFWSLIPFTLQMCMLIVVGYVVSVSKPMQLLIQKMARIPHSGRGAIVLVATVSLLISLINWAMSTVLTALLVIALAQRKELNMDYRAAAAAAIIGMGATWALGISSSAAQLQANKSSLPEPLYNLTGVIPFTETIFLPQSMIMTAVLIIASIAIAYWSAPKGNHIKTINHFPIQIEEEKTETVIHKRPGDWLENSPILSILIVVLGLVWMFNEFSKSNPILAISSLNTYNFIFLILGVALHGKPRNFLNAVSKAVPAISGVLIQFPLYGSIAFMMTNALNSADLSLSHYIAEFFVSIASQETFAIVMGIYSAILGFFIPSGGGKWIIEAPYVMQAAHDLKVHLGWSVQIYNAAEALPNLINPFFMLPMLGILKLKAKDVIGFTVTQLVFHLPLVLFLLWFLGRTLTYTPPVFS
;
A
#
# COMPACT_ATOMS: atom_id res chain seq x y z
N MET A 1 -33.42 -6.57 -20.85
CA MET A 1 -32.46 -6.03 -21.82
C MET A 1 -31.04 -6.26 -21.28
N GLN A 2 -30.30 -7.23 -21.83
CA GLN A 2 -28.91 -7.44 -21.51
C GLN A 2 -28.13 -6.23 -22.03
N THR A 3 -27.65 -5.37 -21.14
CA THR A 3 -26.71 -4.29 -21.47
C THR A 3 -25.48 -4.95 -22.10
N GLN A 4 -25.20 -4.65 -23.37
CA GLN A 4 -23.96 -5.09 -24.02
C GLN A 4 -22.77 -4.62 -23.18
N GLN A 5 -22.16 -5.56 -22.47
CA GLN A 5 -20.95 -5.30 -21.72
C GLN A 5 -19.81 -5.05 -22.71
N ASN A 6 -19.03 -4.00 -22.48
CA ASN A 6 -17.83 -3.72 -23.24
C ASN A 6 -16.85 -4.91 -23.14
N ILE A 7 -16.03 -5.14 -24.17
CA ILE A 7 -15.03 -6.23 -24.22
C ILE A 7 -14.13 -6.20 -22.98
N LEU A 8 -13.70 -5.00 -22.54
CA LEU A 8 -12.89 -4.81 -21.32
C LEU A 8 -13.63 -5.24 -20.05
N GLN A 9 -14.92 -4.94 -19.94
CA GLN A 9 -15.75 -5.38 -18.80
C GLN A 9 -15.88 -6.91 -18.76
N ARG A 10 -16.07 -7.57 -19.92
CA ARG A 10 -16.16 -9.04 -20.00
C ARG A 10 -14.83 -9.71 -19.65
N PHE A 11 -13.71 -9.16 -20.11
CA PHE A 11 -12.38 -9.64 -19.75
C PHE A 11 -12.14 -9.50 -18.25
N ALA A 12 -12.43 -8.33 -17.69
CA ALA A 12 -12.29 -8.04 -16.27
C ALA A 12 -13.12 -8.96 -15.38
N MET A 13 -14.37 -9.21 -15.75
CA MET A 13 -15.23 -10.17 -15.02
C MET A 13 -14.68 -11.59 -15.07
N ARG A 14 -14.17 -12.06 -16.21
CA ARG A 14 -13.55 -13.38 -16.30
C ARG A 14 -12.30 -13.50 -15.42
N VAL A 15 -11.47 -12.47 -15.37
CA VAL A 15 -10.29 -12.43 -14.50
C VAL A 15 -10.71 -12.44 -13.02
N SER A 16 -11.75 -11.68 -12.66
CA SER A 16 -12.29 -11.67 -11.29
C SER A 16 -12.87 -13.03 -10.89
N ASP A 17 -13.73 -13.61 -11.74
CA ASP A 17 -14.34 -14.92 -11.48
C ASP A 17 -13.28 -16.03 -11.39
N TRP A 18 -12.23 -15.93 -12.22
CA TRP A 18 -11.10 -16.85 -12.18
C TRP A 18 -10.29 -16.69 -10.90
N SER A 19 -9.98 -15.45 -10.49
CA SER A 19 -9.23 -15.20 -9.26
C SER A 19 -10.02 -15.59 -8.01
N GLU A 20 -11.32 -15.28 -7.92
CA GLU A 20 -12.18 -15.73 -6.82
C GLU A 20 -12.23 -17.26 -6.69
N LYS A 21 -12.08 -17.98 -7.80
CA LYS A 21 -12.13 -19.46 -7.81
C LYS A 21 -10.80 -20.12 -7.50
N TRP A 22 -9.69 -19.53 -7.97
CA TRP A 22 -8.38 -20.19 -7.98
C TRP A 22 -7.37 -19.59 -7.02
N PHE A 23 -7.61 -18.35 -6.55
CA PHE A 23 -6.69 -17.70 -5.62
C PHE A 23 -7.01 -18.14 -4.19
N PRO A 24 -6.07 -18.85 -3.54
CA PRO A 24 -6.16 -19.08 -2.11
C PRO A 24 -5.93 -17.78 -1.34
N ASP A 25 -6.09 -17.83 -0.02
CA ASP A 25 -5.68 -16.75 0.88
C ASP A 25 -4.20 -16.38 0.66
N SER A 26 -3.87 -15.11 0.85
CA SER A 26 -2.49 -14.59 0.67
C SER A 26 -1.46 -15.32 1.54
N TYR A 27 -1.87 -15.86 2.68
CA TYR A 27 -1.03 -16.69 3.56
C TYR A 27 -0.53 -17.95 2.83
N ILE A 28 -1.36 -18.60 2.02
CA ILE A 28 -0.97 -19.78 1.24
C ILE A 28 0.14 -19.45 0.23
N PHE A 29 0.08 -18.26 -0.40
CA PHE A 29 1.16 -17.79 -1.27
C PHE A 29 2.47 -17.57 -0.50
N ALA A 30 2.42 -17.05 0.73
CA ALA A 30 3.60 -16.93 1.57
C ALA A 30 4.23 -18.31 1.86
N LEU A 31 3.42 -19.32 2.22
CA LEU A 31 3.89 -20.69 2.44
C LEU A 31 4.49 -21.32 1.18
N LEU A 32 3.82 -21.17 0.04
CA LEU A 32 4.33 -21.65 -1.25
C LEU A 32 5.66 -20.97 -1.60
N GLY A 33 5.78 -19.65 -1.35
CA GLY A 33 7.03 -18.91 -1.54
C GLY A 33 8.17 -19.48 -0.70
N VAL A 34 7.92 -19.77 0.59
CA VAL A 34 8.91 -20.41 1.48
C VAL A 34 9.36 -21.75 0.91
N ILE A 35 8.42 -22.63 0.51
CA ILE A 35 8.73 -23.96 -0.02
C ILE A 35 9.51 -23.88 -1.33
N ILE A 36 9.06 -23.04 -2.28
CA ILE A 36 9.70 -22.87 -3.59
C ILE A 36 11.14 -22.37 -3.40
N VAL A 37 11.35 -21.36 -2.56
CA VAL A 37 12.69 -20.79 -2.33
C VAL A 37 13.59 -21.80 -1.61
N ALA A 38 13.07 -22.53 -0.61
CA ALA A 38 13.84 -23.58 0.05
C ALA A 38 14.31 -24.67 -0.93
N ILE A 39 13.41 -25.15 -1.80
CA ILE A 39 13.76 -26.14 -2.83
C ILE A 39 14.77 -25.57 -3.81
N ALA A 40 14.60 -24.31 -4.26
CA ALA A 40 15.51 -23.66 -5.20
C ALA A 40 16.91 -23.45 -4.58
N ALA A 41 16.99 -23.02 -3.32
CA ALA A 41 18.27 -22.85 -2.60
C ALA A 41 19.01 -24.19 -2.46
N ILE A 42 18.32 -25.27 -2.09
CA ILE A 42 18.89 -26.63 -2.09
C ILE A 42 19.30 -27.05 -3.51
N GLY A 43 18.50 -26.71 -4.51
CA GLY A 43 18.76 -27.05 -5.92
C GLY A 43 20.03 -26.40 -6.50
N ILE A 44 20.44 -25.24 -6.02
CA ILE A 44 21.71 -24.60 -6.38
C ILE A 44 22.91 -25.13 -5.57
N GLY A 45 22.67 -26.06 -4.64
CA GLY A 45 23.70 -26.73 -3.84
C GLY A 45 23.90 -26.16 -2.42
N ALA A 46 22.96 -25.33 -1.90
CA ALA A 46 23.02 -24.90 -0.50
C ALA A 46 22.67 -26.08 0.44
N PRO A 47 23.39 -26.25 1.57
CA PRO A 47 23.09 -27.29 2.55
C PRO A 47 21.67 -27.10 3.13
N ALA A 48 20.89 -28.17 3.22
CA ALA A 48 19.52 -28.13 3.76
C ALA A 48 19.46 -27.57 5.20
N GLN A 49 20.52 -27.81 5.99
CA GLN A 49 20.64 -27.26 7.34
C GLN A 49 20.76 -25.73 7.31
N ASP A 50 21.54 -25.16 6.42
CA ASP A 50 21.76 -23.71 6.29
C ASP A 50 20.50 -23.01 5.78
N VAL A 51 19.75 -23.67 4.88
CA VAL A 51 18.42 -23.22 4.44
C VAL A 51 17.44 -23.17 5.60
N ALA A 52 17.42 -24.20 6.47
CA ALA A 52 16.54 -24.25 7.63
C ALA A 52 16.92 -23.20 8.70
N ILE A 53 18.23 -22.98 8.94
CA ILE A 53 18.72 -21.92 9.83
C ILE A 53 18.31 -20.55 9.29
N SER A 54 18.60 -20.27 8.01
CA SER A 54 18.21 -19.03 7.34
C SER A 54 16.69 -18.78 7.38
N PHE A 55 15.87 -19.83 7.30
CA PHE A 55 14.43 -19.70 7.47
C PHE A 55 14.06 -19.18 8.87
N GLY A 56 14.62 -19.74 9.94
CA GLY A 56 14.33 -19.34 11.32
C GLY A 56 14.84 -17.92 11.62
N ASP A 57 16.09 -17.63 11.26
CA ASP A 57 16.70 -16.32 11.50
C ASP A 57 15.99 -15.22 10.73
N GLY A 58 15.64 -15.48 9.48
CA GLY A 58 14.88 -14.54 8.64
C GLY A 58 13.50 -14.23 9.20
N PHE A 59 12.82 -15.20 9.79
CA PHE A 59 11.52 -15.00 10.43
C PHE A 59 11.61 -13.92 11.53
N TRP A 60 12.56 -14.05 12.42
CA TRP A 60 12.71 -13.14 13.55
C TRP A 60 13.30 -11.78 13.17
N SER A 61 14.11 -11.71 12.13
CA SER A 61 14.75 -10.46 11.69
C SER A 61 13.72 -9.40 11.29
N LEU A 62 12.55 -9.80 10.81
CA LEU A 62 11.55 -8.89 10.27
C LEU A 62 10.46 -8.46 11.27
N ILE A 63 10.50 -8.94 12.50
CA ILE A 63 9.49 -8.58 13.53
C ILE A 63 9.40 -7.07 13.76
N PRO A 64 10.49 -6.28 13.88
CA PRO A 64 10.37 -4.84 14.05
C PRO A 64 9.58 -4.16 12.93
N PHE A 65 9.90 -4.48 11.67
CA PHE A 65 9.20 -3.94 10.51
C PHE A 65 7.74 -4.41 10.45
N THR A 66 7.48 -5.68 10.78
CA THR A 66 6.12 -6.23 10.86
C THR A 66 5.25 -5.42 11.82
N LEU A 67 5.74 -5.15 13.03
CA LEU A 67 5.01 -4.35 14.02
C LEU A 67 4.81 -2.90 13.57
N GLN A 68 5.80 -2.30 12.92
CA GLN A 68 5.68 -0.95 12.35
C GLN A 68 4.57 -0.88 11.29
N MET A 69 4.45 -1.90 10.43
CA MET A 69 3.38 -1.98 9.42
C MET A 69 2.01 -2.24 10.05
N CYS A 70 1.93 -3.08 11.08
CA CYS A 70 0.70 -3.26 11.86
C CYS A 70 0.23 -1.93 12.49
N MET A 71 1.15 -1.18 13.07
CA MET A 71 0.85 0.15 13.63
C MET A 71 0.34 1.11 12.55
N LEU A 72 0.97 1.16 11.38
CA LEU A 72 0.55 2.00 10.25
C LEU A 72 -0.91 1.75 9.86
N ILE A 73 -1.33 0.47 9.79
CA ILE A 73 -2.72 0.10 9.46
C ILE A 73 -3.67 0.56 10.55
N VAL A 74 -3.35 0.26 11.82
CA VAL A 74 -4.19 0.59 12.96
C VAL A 74 -4.39 2.10 13.09
N VAL A 75 -3.28 2.87 13.08
CA VAL A 75 -3.37 4.33 13.26
C VAL A 75 -4.04 5.02 12.08
N GLY A 76 -3.85 4.52 10.85
CA GLY A 76 -4.54 5.00 9.65
C GLY A 76 -6.06 4.82 9.74
N TYR A 77 -6.51 3.64 10.18
CA TYR A 77 -7.92 3.37 10.45
C TYR A 77 -8.48 4.30 11.53
N VAL A 78 -7.81 4.36 12.68
CA VAL A 78 -8.24 5.16 13.84
C VAL A 78 -8.43 6.64 13.47
N VAL A 79 -7.51 7.23 12.72
CA VAL A 79 -7.64 8.60 12.24
C VAL A 79 -8.87 8.75 11.33
N SER A 80 -9.07 7.81 10.40
CA SER A 80 -10.16 7.86 9.41
C SER A 80 -11.56 7.83 10.02
N VAL A 81 -11.77 7.05 11.10
CA VAL A 81 -13.08 6.90 11.75
C VAL A 81 -13.34 7.92 12.87
N SER A 82 -12.42 8.85 13.09
CA SER A 82 -12.58 9.88 14.11
C SER A 82 -13.72 10.87 13.76
N LYS A 83 -14.38 11.41 14.77
CA LYS A 83 -15.50 12.36 14.57
C LYS A 83 -15.12 13.60 13.76
N PRO A 84 -13.96 14.25 13.96
CA PRO A 84 -13.54 15.37 13.11
C PRO A 84 -13.36 14.97 11.64
N MET A 85 -12.84 13.75 11.38
CA MET A 85 -12.67 13.24 10.02
C MET A 85 -14.03 12.95 9.35
N GLN A 86 -14.98 12.40 10.09
CA GLN A 86 -16.36 12.22 9.60
C GLN A 86 -17.01 13.56 9.23
N LEU A 87 -16.82 14.61 10.04
CA LEU A 87 -17.29 15.97 9.72
C LEU A 87 -16.63 16.53 8.46
N LEU A 88 -15.33 16.29 8.27
CA LEU A 88 -14.60 16.65 7.06
C LEU A 88 -15.18 15.94 5.83
N ILE A 89 -15.44 14.62 5.94
CA ILE A 89 -16.07 13.82 4.88
C ILE A 89 -17.44 14.41 4.49
N GLN A 90 -18.27 14.76 5.48
CA GLN A 90 -19.57 15.38 5.24
C GLN A 90 -19.44 16.74 4.52
N LYS A 91 -18.45 17.55 4.88
CA LYS A 91 -18.16 18.82 4.19
C LYS A 91 -17.71 18.57 2.74
N MET A 92 -16.77 17.65 2.53
CA MET A 92 -16.31 17.27 1.18
C MET A 92 -17.45 16.73 0.34
N ALA A 93 -18.34 15.93 0.92
CA ALA A 93 -19.50 15.38 0.21
C ALA A 93 -20.47 16.46 -0.31
N ARG A 94 -20.42 17.69 0.18
CA ARG A 94 -21.25 18.83 -0.29
C ARG A 94 -20.67 19.53 -1.53
N ILE A 95 -19.38 19.31 -1.85
CA ILE A 95 -18.68 20.03 -2.93
C ILE A 95 -19.24 19.68 -4.32
N PRO A 96 -19.43 18.40 -4.71
CA PRO A 96 -19.80 18.10 -6.07
C PRO A 96 -21.28 18.42 -6.36
N HIS A 97 -21.55 18.86 -7.60
CA HIS A 97 -22.88 19.17 -8.11
C HIS A 97 -23.37 18.15 -9.16
N SER A 98 -22.58 17.10 -9.43
CA SER A 98 -22.93 16.03 -10.39
C SER A 98 -22.31 14.71 -9.98
N GLY A 99 -22.89 13.59 -10.45
CA GLY A 99 -22.38 12.26 -10.17
C GLY A 99 -20.94 12.04 -10.66
N ARG A 100 -20.57 12.62 -11.81
CA ARG A 100 -19.17 12.58 -12.29
C ARG A 100 -18.22 13.42 -11.46
N GLY A 101 -18.69 14.61 -11.04
CA GLY A 101 -17.91 15.47 -10.13
C GLY A 101 -17.68 14.76 -8.78
N ALA A 102 -18.64 13.98 -8.31
CA ALA A 102 -18.50 13.17 -7.11
C ALA A 102 -17.44 12.06 -7.29
N ILE A 103 -17.43 11.36 -8.44
CA ILE A 103 -16.43 10.34 -8.76
C ILE A 103 -15.03 10.96 -8.86
N VAL A 104 -14.89 12.13 -9.49
CA VAL A 104 -13.62 12.89 -9.54
C VAL A 104 -13.13 13.26 -8.14
N LEU A 105 -14.03 13.74 -7.27
CA LEU A 105 -13.66 14.05 -5.88
C LEU A 105 -13.15 12.82 -5.14
N VAL A 106 -13.85 11.69 -5.25
CA VAL A 106 -13.41 10.43 -4.62
C VAL A 106 -12.03 10.01 -5.14
N ALA A 107 -11.83 10.03 -6.48
CA ALA A 107 -10.54 9.70 -7.08
C ALA A 107 -9.42 10.62 -6.57
N THR A 108 -9.67 11.94 -6.55
CA THR A 108 -8.68 12.93 -6.07
C THR A 108 -8.33 12.68 -4.60
N VAL A 109 -9.32 12.47 -3.74
CA VAL A 109 -9.08 12.19 -2.31
C VAL A 109 -8.33 10.86 -2.15
N SER A 110 -8.71 9.82 -2.89
CA SER A 110 -8.02 8.52 -2.86
C SER A 110 -6.54 8.66 -3.24
N LEU A 111 -6.24 9.33 -4.34
CA LEU A 111 -4.88 9.53 -4.84
C LEU A 111 -4.02 10.35 -3.87
N LEU A 112 -4.55 11.43 -3.32
CA LEU A 112 -3.79 12.30 -2.42
C LEU A 112 -3.57 11.69 -1.04
N ILE A 113 -4.62 11.10 -0.44
CA ILE A 113 -4.51 10.51 0.90
C ILE A 113 -3.65 9.25 0.88
N SER A 114 -3.68 8.48 -0.22
CA SER A 114 -2.84 7.29 -0.34
C SER A 114 -1.35 7.60 -0.37
N LEU A 115 -0.93 8.77 -0.84
CA LEU A 115 0.46 9.25 -0.72
C LEU A 115 0.91 9.39 0.74
N ILE A 116 -0.03 9.68 1.63
CA ILE A 116 0.23 9.89 3.06
C ILE A 116 0.10 8.58 3.83
N ASN A 117 -1.05 7.90 3.71
CA ASN A 117 -1.32 6.62 4.37
C ASN A 117 -2.34 5.82 3.57
N TRP A 118 -1.91 4.67 3.02
CA TRP A 118 -2.76 3.84 2.18
C TRP A 118 -3.96 3.24 2.92
N ALA A 119 -3.79 2.85 4.19
CA ALA A 119 -4.87 2.27 4.99
C ALA A 119 -5.92 3.34 5.35
N MET A 120 -5.50 4.56 5.68
CA MET A 120 -6.39 5.71 5.87
C MET A 120 -7.16 6.03 4.59
N SER A 121 -6.48 6.00 3.43
CA SER A 121 -7.12 6.26 2.14
C SER A 121 -8.29 5.32 1.87
N THR A 122 -8.12 4.02 2.04
CA THR A 122 -9.15 3.02 1.76
C THR A 122 -10.41 3.21 2.62
N VAL A 123 -10.25 3.48 3.91
CA VAL A 123 -11.36 3.68 4.84
C VAL A 123 -12.05 5.02 4.61
N LEU A 124 -11.27 6.10 4.52
CA LEU A 124 -11.80 7.45 4.36
C LEU A 124 -12.58 7.60 3.06
N THR A 125 -12.03 7.07 1.96
CA THR A 125 -12.72 7.16 0.65
C THR A 125 -13.97 6.29 0.57
N ALA A 126 -13.98 5.12 1.23
CA ALA A 126 -15.21 4.33 1.35
C ALA A 126 -16.31 5.10 2.09
N LEU A 127 -15.98 5.75 3.20
CA LEU A 127 -16.94 6.60 3.95
C LEU A 127 -17.38 7.81 3.12
N LEU A 128 -16.49 8.40 2.32
CA LEU A 128 -16.84 9.49 1.41
C LEU A 128 -17.81 9.02 0.30
N VAL A 129 -17.60 7.83 -0.28
CA VAL A 129 -18.51 7.24 -1.26
C VAL A 129 -19.90 7.05 -0.66
N ILE A 130 -20.01 6.54 0.58
CA ILE A 130 -21.28 6.39 1.28
C ILE A 130 -21.96 7.76 1.47
N ALA A 131 -21.24 8.76 1.94
CA ALA A 131 -21.79 10.11 2.16
C ALA A 131 -22.29 10.74 0.85
N LEU A 132 -21.57 10.57 -0.26
CA LEU A 132 -21.96 11.03 -1.58
C LEU A 132 -23.18 10.25 -2.13
N ALA A 133 -23.25 8.95 -1.88
CA ALA A 133 -24.34 8.09 -2.35
C ALA A 133 -25.68 8.43 -1.67
N GLN A 134 -25.67 9.01 -0.46
CA GLN A 134 -26.87 9.52 0.21
C GLN A 134 -27.47 10.75 -0.49
N ARG A 135 -26.67 11.48 -1.29
CA ARG A 135 -27.10 12.63 -2.08
C ARG A 135 -27.71 12.18 -3.41
N LYS A 136 -29.00 11.80 -3.38
CA LYS A 136 -29.72 11.24 -4.53
C LYS A 136 -29.71 12.16 -5.76
N GLU A 137 -29.69 13.48 -5.57
CA GLU A 137 -29.66 14.49 -6.61
C GLU A 137 -28.40 14.43 -7.50
N LEU A 138 -27.30 13.85 -7.00
CA LEU A 138 -26.06 13.69 -7.78
C LEU A 138 -26.19 12.62 -8.86
N ASN A 139 -27.12 11.68 -8.71
CA ASN A 139 -27.25 10.51 -9.60
C ASN A 139 -25.91 9.85 -9.90
N MET A 140 -25.13 9.58 -8.83
CA MET A 140 -23.78 9.03 -8.91
C MET A 140 -23.80 7.52 -9.16
N ASP A 141 -23.00 7.03 -10.11
CA ASP A 141 -22.78 5.58 -10.24
C ASP A 141 -21.95 5.07 -9.06
N TYR A 142 -22.56 4.22 -8.24
CA TYR A 142 -22.00 3.73 -6.99
C TYR A 142 -20.77 2.83 -7.21
N ARG A 143 -20.75 2.07 -8.32
CA ARG A 143 -19.64 1.19 -8.68
C ARG A 143 -18.43 1.98 -9.17
N ALA A 144 -18.66 2.98 -10.02
CA ALA A 144 -17.59 3.86 -10.50
C ALA A 144 -16.99 4.69 -9.37
N ALA A 145 -17.81 5.12 -8.40
CA ALA A 145 -17.32 5.79 -7.19
C ALA A 145 -16.50 4.86 -6.30
N ALA A 146 -16.95 3.61 -6.12
CA ALA A 146 -16.19 2.59 -5.41
C ALA A 146 -14.84 2.29 -6.08
N ALA A 147 -14.85 2.16 -7.43
CA ALA A 147 -13.60 2.01 -8.19
C ALA A 147 -12.66 3.22 -8.00
N ALA A 148 -13.21 4.44 -8.02
CA ALA A 148 -12.44 5.66 -7.77
C ALA A 148 -11.78 5.67 -6.38
N ALA A 149 -12.40 5.07 -5.38
CA ALA A 149 -11.85 4.94 -4.04
C ALA A 149 -10.61 4.02 -3.95
N ILE A 150 -10.45 3.08 -4.90
CA ILE A 150 -9.31 2.15 -4.96
C ILE A 150 -8.13 2.73 -5.75
N ILE A 151 -8.34 3.71 -6.60
CA ILE A 151 -7.32 4.17 -7.56
C ILE A 151 -6.03 4.58 -6.86
N GLY A 152 -6.10 5.19 -5.68
CA GLY A 152 -4.92 5.54 -4.89
C GLY A 152 -4.02 4.35 -4.59
N MET A 153 -4.62 3.17 -4.31
CA MET A 153 -3.88 1.93 -4.10
C MET A 153 -3.23 1.38 -5.36
N GLY A 154 -3.78 1.70 -6.53
CA GLY A 154 -3.27 1.23 -7.81
C GLY A 154 -2.32 2.19 -8.53
N ALA A 155 -2.22 3.45 -8.06
CA ALA A 155 -1.47 4.47 -8.79
C ALA A 155 -0.46 5.25 -7.94
N THR A 156 -0.76 5.61 -6.69
CA THR A 156 0.03 6.63 -5.97
C THR A 156 0.53 6.21 -4.59
N TRP A 157 -0.08 5.25 -3.90
CA TRP A 157 0.28 4.91 -2.51
C TRP A 157 1.78 4.62 -2.33
N ALA A 158 2.38 3.92 -3.28
CA ALA A 158 3.78 3.53 -3.22
C ALA A 158 4.74 4.64 -3.69
N LEU A 159 4.22 5.78 -4.16
CA LEU A 159 5.01 6.92 -4.63
C LEU A 159 5.05 8.08 -3.62
N GLY A 160 4.47 7.89 -2.44
CA GLY A 160 4.47 8.86 -1.34
C GLY A 160 5.11 8.28 -0.07
N ILE A 161 4.98 9.02 1.04
CA ILE A 161 5.48 8.58 2.36
C ILE A 161 4.77 7.32 2.88
N SER A 162 3.70 6.90 2.22
CA SER A 162 2.98 5.66 2.43
C SER A 162 3.72 4.42 1.89
N SER A 163 4.76 4.60 1.07
CA SER A 163 5.51 3.52 0.43
C SER A 163 6.26 2.65 1.42
N SER A 164 5.86 1.40 1.56
CA SER A 164 6.52 0.45 2.45
C SER A 164 7.98 0.16 2.03
N ALA A 165 8.25 0.09 0.73
CA ALA A 165 9.61 -0.17 0.24
C ALA A 165 10.53 1.03 0.46
N ALA A 166 10.06 2.27 0.16
CA ALA A 166 10.83 3.47 0.42
C ALA A 166 11.06 3.67 1.93
N GLN A 167 10.05 3.39 2.77
CA GLN A 167 10.17 3.45 4.21
C GLN A 167 11.18 2.42 4.75
N LEU A 168 11.15 1.18 4.24
CA LEU A 168 12.13 0.15 4.61
C LEU A 168 13.55 0.60 4.25
N GLN A 169 13.78 1.04 3.03
CA GLN A 169 15.10 1.46 2.53
C GLN A 169 15.65 2.70 3.25
N ALA A 170 14.78 3.56 3.75
CA ALA A 170 15.17 4.77 4.48
C ALA A 170 15.50 4.50 5.97
N ASN A 171 15.25 3.29 6.49
CA ASN A 171 15.40 2.97 7.92
C ASN A 171 16.39 1.84 8.16
N LYS A 172 17.61 2.20 8.62
CA LYS A 172 18.66 1.22 8.97
C LYS A 172 18.16 0.14 9.95
N SER A 173 17.40 0.53 10.98
CA SER A 173 16.90 -0.40 12.00
C SER A 173 15.84 -1.40 11.50
N SER A 174 15.23 -1.14 10.35
CA SER A 174 14.20 -2.00 9.76
C SER A 174 14.71 -2.74 8.53
N LEU A 175 15.86 -2.35 7.99
CA LEU A 175 16.44 -2.90 6.79
C LEU A 175 17.15 -4.24 7.12
N PRO A 176 16.80 -5.36 6.46
CA PRO A 176 17.52 -6.62 6.64
C PRO A 176 19.02 -6.46 6.34
N GLU A 177 19.87 -7.09 7.15
CA GLU A 177 21.34 -6.94 7.06
C GLU A 177 21.90 -7.23 5.65
N PRO A 178 21.48 -8.28 4.92
CA PRO A 178 21.97 -8.52 3.56
C PRO A 178 21.64 -7.38 2.60
N LEU A 179 20.45 -6.78 2.74
CA LEU A 179 20.04 -5.66 1.91
C LEU A 179 20.78 -4.38 2.29
N TYR A 180 20.99 -4.12 3.59
CA TYR A 180 21.82 -3.00 4.05
C TYR A 180 23.24 -3.06 3.51
N ASN A 181 23.86 -4.25 3.53
CA ASN A 181 25.22 -4.46 3.02
C ASN A 181 25.31 -4.23 1.50
N LEU A 182 24.23 -4.41 0.77
CA LEU A 182 24.14 -4.19 -0.68
C LEU A 182 23.86 -2.73 -1.07
N THR A 183 22.92 -2.08 -0.38
CA THR A 183 22.39 -0.78 -0.82
C THR A 183 22.75 0.39 0.09
N GLY A 184 23.20 0.12 1.32
CA GLY A 184 23.20 1.14 2.37
C GLY A 184 21.77 1.64 2.66
N VAL A 185 21.66 2.81 3.29
CA VAL A 185 20.39 3.51 3.50
C VAL A 185 20.09 4.38 2.28
N ILE A 186 18.89 4.25 1.71
CA ILE A 186 18.41 5.09 0.61
C ILE A 186 17.32 6.03 1.14
N PRO A 187 17.62 7.32 1.36
CA PRO A 187 16.68 8.26 1.96
C PRO A 187 15.53 8.61 1.00
N PHE A 188 14.47 9.22 1.53
CA PHE A 188 13.32 9.65 0.73
C PHE A 188 13.69 10.65 -0.38
N THR A 189 14.74 11.45 -0.19
CA THR A 189 15.26 12.37 -1.20
C THR A 189 15.78 11.66 -2.45
N GLU A 190 16.20 10.41 -2.31
CA GLU A 190 16.71 9.57 -3.40
C GLU A 190 15.62 8.61 -3.95
N THR A 191 14.41 8.67 -3.41
CA THR A 191 13.29 7.82 -3.82
C THR A 191 12.05 8.65 -4.15
N ILE A 192 11.12 8.77 -3.21
CA ILE A 192 9.80 9.41 -3.41
C ILE A 192 9.87 10.91 -3.66
N PHE A 193 10.90 11.58 -3.16
CA PHE A 193 11.13 13.03 -3.37
C PHE A 193 12.14 13.35 -4.48
N LEU A 194 12.58 12.35 -5.25
CA LEU A 194 13.27 12.64 -6.52
C LEU A 194 12.34 13.48 -7.42
N PRO A 195 12.84 14.52 -8.11
CA PRO A 195 12.04 15.29 -9.06
C PRO A 195 11.32 14.41 -10.09
N GLN A 196 11.99 13.37 -10.59
CA GLN A 196 11.44 12.40 -11.53
C GLN A 196 10.26 11.65 -10.93
N SER A 197 10.36 11.23 -9.66
CA SER A 197 9.28 10.55 -8.95
C SER A 197 8.08 11.47 -8.74
N MET A 198 8.33 12.73 -8.39
CA MET A 198 7.27 13.74 -8.21
C MET A 198 6.55 14.04 -9.52
N ILE A 199 7.29 14.16 -10.64
CA ILE A 199 6.71 14.32 -11.98
C ILE A 199 5.86 13.12 -12.35
N MET A 200 6.37 11.91 -12.17
CA MET A 200 5.63 10.66 -12.43
C MET A 200 4.34 10.62 -11.61
N THR A 201 4.41 10.91 -10.32
CA THR A 201 3.25 10.96 -9.43
C THR A 201 2.20 11.97 -9.90
N ALA A 202 2.60 13.18 -10.28
CA ALA A 202 1.69 14.21 -10.79
C ALA A 202 1.00 13.77 -12.10
N VAL A 203 1.75 13.18 -13.03
CA VAL A 203 1.20 12.65 -14.29
C VAL A 203 0.19 11.53 -14.01
N LEU A 204 0.51 10.60 -13.10
CA LEU A 204 -0.39 9.50 -12.74
C LEU A 204 -1.66 10.00 -12.05
N ILE A 205 -1.59 11.02 -11.19
CA ILE A 205 -2.77 11.64 -10.57
C ILE A 205 -3.68 12.22 -11.66
N ILE A 206 -3.14 13.01 -12.58
CA ILE A 206 -3.92 13.63 -13.66
C ILE A 206 -4.55 12.56 -14.57
N ALA A 207 -3.77 11.58 -14.98
CA ALA A 207 -4.26 10.47 -15.81
C ALA A 207 -5.36 9.67 -15.11
N SER A 208 -5.18 9.32 -13.83
CA SER A 208 -6.16 8.57 -13.03
C SER A 208 -7.50 9.31 -12.94
N ILE A 209 -7.46 10.60 -12.64
CA ILE A 209 -8.67 11.45 -12.54
C ILE A 209 -9.37 11.54 -13.90
N ALA A 210 -8.61 11.77 -14.98
CA ALA A 210 -9.15 11.82 -16.33
C ALA A 210 -9.85 10.51 -16.73
N ILE A 211 -9.19 9.37 -16.50
CA ILE A 211 -9.76 8.05 -16.79
C ILE A 211 -11.03 7.82 -15.96
N ALA A 212 -11.03 8.14 -14.66
CA ALA A 212 -12.19 8.01 -13.78
C ALA A 212 -13.37 8.86 -14.27
N TYR A 213 -13.12 10.09 -14.71
CA TYR A 213 -14.14 10.99 -15.25
C TYR A 213 -14.75 10.44 -16.56
N TRP A 214 -13.90 9.98 -17.50
CA TRP A 214 -14.35 9.53 -18.81
C TRP A 214 -14.97 8.14 -18.80
N SER A 215 -14.51 7.24 -17.91
CA SER A 215 -15.09 5.89 -17.74
C SER A 215 -16.40 5.89 -16.95
N ALA A 216 -16.75 6.99 -16.26
CA ALA A 216 -17.97 7.09 -15.47
C ALA A 216 -19.23 6.96 -16.36
N PRO A 217 -20.19 6.07 -16.03
CA PRO A 217 -21.40 5.83 -16.78
C PRO A 217 -22.25 7.09 -16.96
N LYS A 218 -23.10 7.10 -18.02
CA LYS A 218 -24.04 8.19 -18.36
C LYS A 218 -25.44 7.65 -18.54
N GLY A 219 -26.42 8.51 -18.27
CA GLY A 219 -27.83 8.22 -18.56
C GLY A 219 -28.33 6.94 -17.89
N ASN A 220 -29.00 6.08 -18.64
CA ASN A 220 -29.60 4.85 -18.14
C ASN A 220 -28.62 3.75 -17.69
N HIS A 221 -27.32 3.95 -17.90
CA HIS A 221 -26.29 2.99 -17.46
C HIS A 221 -25.81 3.24 -16.02
N ILE A 222 -26.23 4.32 -15.41
CA ILE A 222 -25.90 4.68 -14.03
C ILE A 222 -26.62 3.72 -13.09
N LYS A 223 -25.85 3.09 -12.18
CA LYS A 223 -26.37 2.30 -11.07
C LYS A 223 -26.03 3.02 -9.76
N THR A 224 -27.02 3.69 -9.21
CA THR A 224 -26.92 4.33 -7.89
C THR A 224 -26.97 3.29 -6.77
N ILE A 225 -26.70 3.69 -5.53
CA ILE A 225 -26.78 2.80 -4.37
C ILE A 225 -28.10 2.05 -4.24
N ASN A 226 -29.21 2.64 -4.70
CA ASN A 226 -30.55 2.03 -4.65
C ASN A 226 -30.69 0.77 -5.53
N HIS A 227 -29.77 0.50 -6.44
CA HIS A 227 -29.74 -0.72 -7.25
C HIS A 227 -29.11 -1.91 -6.53
N PHE A 228 -28.59 -1.70 -5.32
CA PHE A 228 -27.92 -2.71 -4.50
C PHE A 228 -28.73 -2.94 -3.21
N PRO A 229 -28.75 -4.17 -2.66
CA PRO A 229 -29.46 -4.48 -1.41
C PRO A 229 -28.62 -4.00 -0.20
N ILE A 230 -28.35 -2.69 -0.15
CA ILE A 230 -27.50 -2.07 0.86
C ILE A 230 -28.38 -1.26 1.81
N GLN A 231 -28.36 -1.63 3.10
CA GLN A 231 -28.86 -0.80 4.18
C GLN A 231 -27.66 -0.11 4.84
N ILE A 232 -27.65 1.21 4.81
CA ILE A 232 -26.67 2.00 5.55
C ILE A 232 -27.19 2.08 6.99
N GLU A 233 -26.56 1.32 7.88
CA GLU A 233 -26.84 1.41 9.31
C GLU A 233 -26.27 2.74 9.83
N GLU A 234 -27.13 3.58 10.39
CA GLU A 234 -26.67 4.73 11.19
C GLU A 234 -26.02 4.19 12.47
N GLU A 235 -24.75 4.52 12.67
CA GLU A 235 -24.04 4.17 13.91
C GLU A 235 -24.77 4.85 15.09
N LYS A 236 -25.54 4.04 15.82
CA LYS A 236 -26.21 4.53 17.05
C LYS A 236 -25.14 4.92 18.05
N THR A 237 -25.11 6.17 18.41
CA THR A 237 -24.27 6.67 19.51
C THR A 237 -24.79 6.04 20.80
N GLU A 238 -24.11 5.02 21.30
CA GLU A 238 -24.43 4.47 22.63
C GLU A 238 -24.24 5.56 23.69
N THR A 239 -25.30 5.88 24.39
CA THR A 239 -25.23 6.75 25.58
C THR A 239 -24.53 5.98 26.69
N VAL A 240 -23.28 6.37 26.96
CA VAL A 240 -22.48 5.77 28.03
C VAL A 240 -23.11 6.13 29.38
N ILE A 241 -23.72 5.16 30.03
CA ILE A 241 -24.20 5.30 31.43
C ILE A 241 -23.00 5.02 32.34
N HIS A 242 -22.48 6.05 32.98
CA HIS A 242 -21.40 5.93 33.96
C HIS A 242 -21.90 5.19 35.24
N LYS A 243 -21.56 3.91 35.34
CA LYS A 243 -21.96 3.06 36.48
C LYS A 243 -20.84 2.81 37.50
N ARG A 244 -19.58 3.02 37.09
CA ARG A 244 -18.39 2.70 37.88
C ARG A 244 -17.45 3.90 37.95
N PRO A 245 -16.66 4.08 39.02
CA PRO A 245 -15.66 5.15 39.11
C PRO A 245 -14.63 5.10 37.95
N GLY A 246 -14.25 3.92 37.48
CA GLY A 246 -13.36 3.74 36.33
C GLY A 246 -13.92 4.31 35.04
N ASP A 247 -15.24 4.31 34.85
CA ASP A 247 -15.88 4.86 33.64
C ASP A 247 -15.60 6.36 33.47
N TRP A 248 -15.32 7.09 34.56
CA TRP A 248 -14.92 8.49 34.51
C TRP A 248 -13.54 8.65 33.86
N LEU A 249 -12.54 7.83 34.25
CA LEU A 249 -11.20 7.87 33.66
C LEU A 249 -11.25 7.49 32.18
N GLU A 250 -12.02 6.46 31.81
CA GLU A 250 -12.16 6.00 30.43
C GLU A 250 -12.81 7.05 29.52
N ASN A 251 -13.71 7.87 30.05
CA ASN A 251 -14.48 8.86 29.29
C ASN A 251 -14.01 10.31 29.51
N SER A 252 -13.03 10.55 30.38
CA SER A 252 -12.41 11.84 30.58
C SER A 252 -11.37 12.15 29.51
N PRO A 253 -11.33 13.36 28.94
CA PRO A 253 -10.30 13.72 27.95
C PRO A 253 -8.93 14.01 28.59
N ILE A 254 -8.84 14.11 29.91
CA ILE A 254 -7.63 14.56 30.63
C ILE A 254 -6.43 13.68 30.30
N LEU A 255 -6.59 12.34 30.36
CA LEU A 255 -5.51 11.40 30.04
C LEU A 255 -5.07 11.51 28.58
N SER A 256 -6.02 11.64 27.66
CA SER A 256 -5.71 11.84 26.24
C SER A 256 -4.94 13.14 26.01
N ILE A 257 -5.34 14.23 26.65
CA ILE A 257 -4.65 15.53 26.54
C ILE A 257 -3.20 15.42 27.04
N LEU A 258 -2.98 14.79 28.20
CA LEU A 258 -1.64 14.60 28.76
C LEU A 258 -0.74 13.78 27.81
N ILE A 259 -1.25 12.69 27.24
CA ILE A 259 -0.53 11.87 26.26
C ILE A 259 -0.21 12.68 24.99
N VAL A 260 -1.17 13.47 24.50
CA VAL A 260 -0.97 14.35 23.34
C VAL A 260 0.12 15.38 23.62
N VAL A 261 0.11 16.02 24.78
CA VAL A 261 1.15 17.00 25.17
C VAL A 261 2.53 16.34 25.21
N LEU A 262 2.66 15.17 25.86
CA LEU A 262 3.92 14.41 25.87
C LEU A 262 4.38 14.04 24.45
N GLY A 263 3.44 13.60 23.60
CA GLY A 263 3.72 13.28 22.20
C GLY A 263 4.18 14.49 21.39
N LEU A 264 3.56 15.65 21.59
CA LEU A 264 3.96 16.89 20.91
C LEU A 264 5.36 17.34 21.34
N VAL A 265 5.71 17.23 22.62
CA VAL A 265 7.05 17.55 23.13
C VAL A 265 8.09 16.61 22.49
N TRP A 266 7.80 15.31 22.43
CA TRP A 266 8.69 14.34 21.78
C TRP A 266 8.86 14.65 20.29
N MET A 267 7.77 14.92 19.57
CA MET A 267 7.82 15.28 18.15
C MET A 267 8.64 16.56 17.91
N PHE A 268 8.43 17.58 18.73
CA PHE A 268 9.21 18.82 18.66
C PHE A 268 10.71 18.56 18.81
N ASN A 269 11.10 17.73 19.80
CA ASN A 269 12.49 17.35 20.01
C ASN A 269 13.05 16.58 18.79
N GLU A 270 12.27 15.64 18.22
CA GLU A 270 12.70 14.82 17.09
C GLU A 270 12.90 15.67 15.80
N PHE A 271 11.96 16.57 15.51
CA PHE A 271 12.06 17.49 14.38
C PHE A 271 13.13 18.60 14.57
N SER A 272 13.57 18.83 15.81
CA SER A 272 14.67 19.76 16.10
C SER A 272 16.06 19.16 15.91
N LYS A 273 16.19 17.82 15.92
CA LYS A 273 17.47 17.12 15.78
C LYS A 273 17.90 16.94 14.31
N SER A 274 16.95 16.91 13.38
CA SER A 274 17.22 16.60 11.99
C SER A 274 16.29 17.37 11.05
N ASN A 275 16.60 17.36 9.75
CA ASN A 275 15.69 17.88 8.73
C ASN A 275 14.32 17.17 8.84
N PRO A 276 13.19 17.90 8.78
CA PRO A 276 11.85 17.32 8.88
C PRO A 276 11.60 16.12 7.95
N ILE A 277 12.18 16.14 6.74
CA ILE A 277 12.07 15.02 5.79
C ILE A 277 12.76 13.75 6.33
N LEU A 278 13.94 13.90 6.94
CA LEU A 278 14.64 12.78 7.56
C LEU A 278 13.91 12.27 8.80
N ALA A 279 13.37 13.17 9.62
CA ALA A 279 12.60 12.79 10.79
C ALA A 279 11.37 11.96 10.42
N ILE A 280 10.59 12.38 9.41
CA ILE A 280 9.39 11.66 8.97
C ILE A 280 9.70 10.37 8.17
N SER A 281 10.93 10.23 7.66
CA SER A 281 11.38 8.99 7.02
C SER A 281 11.48 7.83 8.00
N SER A 282 11.68 8.12 9.30
CA SER A 282 11.65 7.09 10.33
C SER A 282 10.24 6.54 10.52
N LEU A 283 10.07 5.22 10.32
CA LEU A 283 8.79 4.52 10.53
C LEU A 283 8.24 4.73 11.96
N ASN A 284 9.13 4.80 12.95
CA ASN A 284 8.73 5.05 14.33
C ASN A 284 8.15 6.45 14.50
N THR A 285 8.80 7.47 13.95
CA THR A 285 8.31 8.86 13.98
C THR A 285 7.00 8.97 13.22
N TYR A 286 6.92 8.40 12.02
CA TYR A 286 5.71 8.39 11.21
C TYR A 286 4.53 7.76 11.97
N ASN A 287 4.69 6.54 12.48
CA ASN A 287 3.65 5.85 13.24
C ASN A 287 3.24 6.60 14.50
N PHE A 288 4.22 7.20 15.20
CA PHE A 288 3.95 7.95 16.42
C PHE A 288 3.16 9.24 16.16
N ILE A 289 3.44 9.96 15.06
CA ILE A 289 2.64 11.12 14.64
C ILE A 289 1.18 10.72 14.44
N PHE A 290 0.91 9.64 13.69
CA PHE A 290 -0.45 9.18 13.46
C PHE A 290 -1.13 8.64 14.72
N LEU A 291 -0.37 8.01 15.63
CA LEU A 291 -0.88 7.57 16.93
C LEU A 291 -1.35 8.75 17.76
N ILE A 292 -0.50 9.76 17.94
CA ILE A 292 -0.82 10.96 18.71
C ILE A 292 -1.98 11.74 18.07
N LEU A 293 -1.99 11.83 16.74
CA LEU A 293 -3.11 12.41 16.00
C LEU A 293 -4.41 11.63 16.25
N GLY A 294 -4.37 10.31 16.24
CA GLY A 294 -5.50 9.45 16.54
C GLY A 294 -6.04 9.69 17.95
N VAL A 295 -5.16 9.73 18.96
CA VAL A 295 -5.55 10.03 20.35
C VAL A 295 -6.20 11.41 20.45
N ALA A 296 -5.61 12.44 19.83
CA ALA A 296 -6.13 13.81 19.81
C ALA A 296 -7.52 13.90 19.19
N LEU A 297 -7.71 13.26 18.01
CA LEU A 297 -8.98 13.31 17.25
C LEU A 297 -10.13 12.57 17.93
N HIS A 298 -9.85 11.52 18.72
CA HIS A 298 -10.86 10.80 19.49
C HIS A 298 -11.15 11.45 20.84
N GLY A 299 -10.21 12.19 21.41
CA GLY A 299 -10.33 12.99 22.62
C GLY A 299 -10.51 12.19 23.91
N LYS A 300 -11.18 11.05 23.90
CA LYS A 300 -11.45 10.19 25.06
C LYS A 300 -10.76 8.83 24.88
N PRO A 301 -10.12 8.28 25.94
CA PRO A 301 -9.46 6.96 25.87
C PRO A 301 -10.39 5.86 25.37
N ARG A 302 -11.63 5.83 25.82
CA ARG A 302 -12.62 4.82 25.40
C ARG A 302 -12.88 4.85 23.90
N ASN A 303 -13.07 6.05 23.33
CA ASN A 303 -13.33 6.20 21.88
C ASN A 303 -12.13 5.73 21.06
N PHE A 304 -10.93 6.13 21.48
CA PHE A 304 -9.68 5.70 20.84
C PHE A 304 -9.53 4.18 20.88
N LEU A 305 -9.69 3.57 22.07
CA LEU A 305 -9.58 2.12 22.23
C LEU A 305 -10.61 1.35 21.40
N ASN A 306 -11.85 1.82 21.35
CA ASN A 306 -12.88 1.22 20.51
C ASN A 306 -12.51 1.26 19.01
N ALA A 307 -11.92 2.36 18.54
CA ALA A 307 -11.45 2.47 17.17
C ALA A 307 -10.27 1.51 16.90
N VAL A 308 -9.31 1.40 17.83
CA VAL A 308 -8.21 0.44 17.75
C VAL A 308 -8.74 -0.99 17.68
N SER A 309 -9.67 -1.36 18.56
CA SER A 309 -10.26 -2.72 18.58
C SER A 309 -10.93 -3.09 17.26
N LYS A 310 -11.57 -2.12 16.58
CA LYS A 310 -12.15 -2.32 15.24
C LYS A 310 -11.09 -2.45 14.13
N ALA A 311 -9.90 -1.89 14.32
CA ALA A 311 -8.79 -1.96 13.37
C ALA A 311 -7.99 -3.28 13.44
N VAL A 312 -7.89 -3.89 14.63
CA VAL A 312 -7.05 -5.07 14.91
C VAL A 312 -7.28 -6.24 13.94
N PRO A 313 -8.50 -6.60 13.54
CA PRO A 313 -8.71 -7.69 12.58
C PRO A 313 -7.97 -7.48 11.24
N ALA A 314 -7.73 -6.23 10.83
CA ALA A 314 -7.06 -5.92 9.56
C ALA A 314 -5.55 -6.22 9.56
N ILE A 315 -4.93 -6.38 10.73
CA ILE A 315 -3.48 -6.65 10.84
C ILE A 315 -3.12 -8.13 10.91
N SER A 316 -4.10 -9.03 11.02
CA SER A 316 -3.87 -10.47 11.22
C SER A 316 -2.98 -11.10 10.14
N GLY A 317 -3.22 -10.76 8.87
CA GLY A 317 -2.40 -11.22 7.75
C GLY A 317 -0.96 -10.72 7.83
N VAL A 318 -0.77 -9.43 8.04
CA VAL A 318 0.56 -8.79 8.11
C VAL A 318 1.40 -9.40 9.22
N LEU A 319 0.79 -9.63 10.40
CA LEU A 319 1.48 -10.15 11.59
C LEU A 319 2.18 -11.50 11.36
N ILE A 320 1.62 -12.35 10.50
CA ILE A 320 2.16 -13.70 10.23
C ILE A 320 2.91 -13.76 8.90
N GLN A 321 2.43 -13.06 7.87
CA GLN A 321 3.01 -13.18 6.54
C GLN A 321 4.34 -12.45 6.40
N PHE A 322 4.51 -11.28 7.03
CA PHE A 322 5.75 -10.51 6.91
C PHE A 322 6.97 -11.24 7.48
N PRO A 323 6.92 -11.87 8.67
CA PRO A 323 8.02 -12.73 9.13
C PRO A 323 8.36 -13.86 8.14
N LEU A 324 7.36 -14.49 7.49
CA LEU A 324 7.62 -15.49 6.45
C LEU A 324 8.32 -14.90 5.22
N TYR A 325 8.02 -13.66 4.84
CA TYR A 325 8.76 -12.97 3.76
C TYR A 325 10.21 -12.68 4.16
N GLY A 326 10.46 -12.37 5.44
CA GLY A 326 11.81 -12.31 5.99
C GLY A 326 12.56 -13.63 5.86
N SER A 327 11.89 -14.75 6.18
CA SER A 327 12.46 -16.09 5.98
C SER A 327 12.83 -16.35 4.52
N ILE A 328 11.96 -15.99 3.57
CA ILE A 328 12.22 -16.12 2.13
C ILE A 328 13.48 -15.33 1.74
N ALA A 329 13.55 -14.06 2.15
CA ALA A 329 14.70 -13.20 1.83
C ALA A 329 16.02 -13.76 2.37
N PHE A 330 16.03 -14.22 3.63
CA PHE A 330 17.23 -14.80 4.24
C PHE A 330 17.65 -16.12 3.59
N MET A 331 16.72 -17.01 3.27
CA MET A 331 17.05 -18.23 2.52
C MET A 331 17.64 -17.91 1.14
N MET A 332 17.16 -16.86 0.47
CA MET A 332 17.66 -16.43 -0.83
C MET A 332 19.07 -15.83 -0.77
N THR A 333 19.45 -15.20 0.34
CA THR A 333 20.69 -14.43 0.44
C THR A 333 21.77 -15.12 1.27
N ASN A 334 21.40 -15.86 2.33
CA ASN A 334 22.34 -16.39 3.33
C ASN A 334 22.57 -17.90 3.19
N ALA A 335 21.67 -18.64 2.52
CA ALA A 335 21.91 -20.03 2.21
C ALA A 335 22.83 -20.13 0.97
N LEU A 336 24.12 -20.35 1.20
CA LEU A 336 25.16 -20.34 0.16
C LEU A 336 25.47 -21.76 -0.30
N ASN A 337 25.84 -21.92 -1.57
CA ASN A 337 26.38 -23.16 -2.10
C ASN A 337 27.89 -23.29 -1.83
N SER A 338 28.51 -24.38 -2.31
CA SER A 338 29.94 -24.63 -2.15
C SER A 338 30.88 -23.61 -2.81
N ALA A 339 30.36 -22.74 -3.66
CA ALA A 339 31.09 -21.65 -4.30
C ALA A 339 30.82 -20.28 -3.62
N ASP A 340 30.21 -20.28 -2.43
CA ASP A 340 29.79 -19.09 -1.68
C ASP A 340 28.79 -18.20 -2.45
N LEU A 341 27.97 -18.80 -3.35
CA LEU A 341 26.96 -18.09 -4.14
C LEU A 341 25.55 -18.38 -3.60
N SER A 342 24.72 -17.36 -3.53
CA SER A 342 23.33 -17.42 -3.07
C SER A 342 22.35 -17.58 -4.24
N LEU A 343 21.11 -17.98 -3.94
CA LEU A 343 20.03 -18.01 -4.93
C LEU A 343 19.75 -16.61 -5.50
N SER A 344 19.81 -15.58 -4.66
CA SER A 344 19.68 -14.18 -5.07
C SER A 344 20.71 -13.78 -6.13
N HIS A 345 21.93 -14.25 -6.02
CA HIS A 345 23.01 -14.00 -7.01
C HIS A 345 22.62 -14.56 -8.39
N TYR A 346 22.20 -15.82 -8.47
CA TYR A 346 21.79 -16.42 -9.76
C TYR A 346 20.60 -15.71 -10.40
N ILE A 347 19.62 -15.26 -9.59
CA ILE A 347 18.49 -14.50 -10.11
C ILE A 347 18.95 -13.13 -10.63
N ALA A 348 19.87 -12.46 -9.91
CA ALA A 348 20.44 -11.19 -10.36
C ALA A 348 21.21 -11.34 -11.68
N GLU A 349 22.05 -12.37 -11.82
CA GLU A 349 22.76 -12.66 -13.08
C GLU A 349 21.79 -12.90 -14.24
N PHE A 350 20.69 -13.63 -14.00
CA PHE A 350 19.66 -13.81 -15.01
C PHE A 350 19.11 -12.45 -15.50
N PHE A 351 18.76 -11.54 -14.58
CA PHE A 351 18.28 -10.22 -14.98
C PHE A 351 19.34 -9.37 -15.68
N VAL A 352 20.60 -9.44 -15.26
CA VAL A 352 21.71 -8.78 -15.95
C VAL A 352 21.87 -9.32 -17.38
N SER A 353 21.62 -10.62 -17.60
CA SER A 353 21.72 -11.24 -18.92
C SER A 353 20.65 -10.80 -19.92
N ILE A 354 19.45 -10.42 -19.43
CA ILE A 354 18.30 -10.06 -20.29
C ILE A 354 17.99 -8.55 -20.30
N ALA A 355 18.60 -7.77 -19.40
CA ALA A 355 18.40 -6.34 -19.30
C ALA A 355 19.70 -5.58 -19.57
N SER A 356 19.56 -4.33 -19.97
CA SER A 356 20.64 -3.34 -20.01
C SER A 356 20.28 -2.18 -19.08
N GLN A 357 21.21 -1.27 -18.85
CA GLN A 357 20.90 -0.04 -18.10
C GLN A 357 19.67 0.68 -18.66
N GLU A 358 19.49 0.72 -19.98
CA GLU A 358 18.36 1.38 -20.64
C GLU A 358 17.03 0.61 -20.52
N THR A 359 17.07 -0.72 -20.56
CA THR A 359 15.86 -1.56 -20.54
C THR A 359 15.47 -2.04 -19.16
N PHE A 360 16.34 -1.87 -18.14
CA PHE A 360 16.14 -2.33 -16.78
C PHE A 360 14.77 -1.93 -16.21
N ALA A 361 14.40 -0.64 -16.36
CA ALA A 361 13.13 -0.12 -15.84
C ALA A 361 11.91 -0.85 -16.41
N ILE A 362 11.93 -1.23 -17.70
CA ILE A 362 10.84 -1.95 -18.36
C ILE A 362 10.83 -3.41 -17.92
N VAL A 363 11.98 -4.09 -17.95
CA VAL A 363 12.09 -5.50 -17.57
C VAL A 363 11.67 -5.71 -16.12
N MET A 364 12.25 -4.94 -15.22
CA MET A 364 11.92 -5.04 -13.79
C MET A 364 10.51 -4.56 -13.47
N GLY A 365 10.02 -3.52 -14.15
CA GLY A 365 8.66 -3.03 -14.01
C GLY A 365 7.61 -4.09 -14.38
N ILE A 366 7.79 -4.78 -15.51
CA ILE A 366 6.91 -5.87 -15.93
C ILE A 366 6.99 -7.04 -14.94
N TYR A 367 8.20 -7.46 -14.58
CA TYR A 367 8.43 -8.54 -13.64
C TYR A 367 7.75 -8.29 -12.29
N SER A 368 8.02 -7.11 -11.70
CA SER A 368 7.49 -6.75 -10.40
C SER A 368 5.95 -6.60 -10.41
N ALA A 369 5.36 -6.09 -11.52
CA ALA A 369 3.91 -6.03 -11.67
C ALA A 369 3.28 -7.43 -11.74
N ILE A 370 3.90 -8.37 -12.47
CA ILE A 370 3.43 -9.76 -12.56
C ILE A 370 3.51 -10.42 -11.17
N LEU A 371 4.66 -10.31 -10.50
CA LEU A 371 4.84 -10.91 -9.17
C LEU A 371 3.91 -10.29 -8.12
N GLY A 372 3.63 -8.98 -8.19
CA GLY A 372 2.70 -8.28 -7.31
C GLY A 372 1.26 -8.78 -7.41
N PHE A 373 0.88 -9.40 -8.53
CA PHE A 373 -0.42 -10.05 -8.64
C PHE A 373 -0.52 -11.32 -7.76
N PHE A 374 0.59 -12.06 -7.61
CA PHE A 374 0.65 -13.28 -6.80
C PHE A 374 0.99 -13.01 -5.35
N ILE A 375 1.85 -12.02 -5.07
CA ILE A 375 2.26 -11.63 -3.72
C ILE A 375 1.74 -10.21 -3.44
N PRO A 376 0.50 -10.08 -2.95
CA PRO A 376 -0.13 -8.79 -2.74
C PRO A 376 0.37 -8.13 -1.45
N SER A 377 1.62 -7.70 -1.43
CA SER A 377 2.25 -7.08 -0.26
C SER A 377 3.41 -6.19 -0.67
N GLY A 378 3.22 -4.89 -0.70
CA GLY A 378 4.26 -3.95 -1.13
C GLY A 378 5.55 -4.01 -0.32
N GLY A 379 5.47 -4.06 1.01
CA GLY A 379 6.66 -4.18 1.87
C GLY A 379 7.24 -5.59 1.88
N GLY A 380 6.39 -6.61 2.04
CA GLY A 380 6.82 -8.01 2.08
C GLY A 380 7.43 -8.47 0.76
N LYS A 381 6.80 -8.12 -0.37
CA LYS A 381 7.35 -8.46 -1.69
C LYS A 381 8.67 -7.74 -1.95
N TRP A 382 8.83 -6.45 -1.51
CA TRP A 382 10.10 -5.75 -1.65
C TRP A 382 11.25 -6.47 -0.94
N ILE A 383 11.00 -7.01 0.25
CA ILE A 383 12.02 -7.78 0.98
C ILE A 383 12.48 -9.00 0.17
N ILE A 384 11.59 -9.62 -0.57
CA ILE A 384 11.90 -10.75 -1.44
C ILE A 384 12.66 -10.29 -2.70
N GLU A 385 12.19 -9.22 -3.35
CA GLU A 385 12.75 -8.74 -4.62
C GLU A 385 14.05 -7.95 -4.45
N ALA A 386 14.16 -7.15 -3.41
CA ALA A 386 15.26 -6.21 -3.24
C ALA A 386 16.66 -6.84 -3.36
N PRO A 387 16.95 -8.03 -2.78
CA PRO A 387 18.28 -8.60 -2.86
C PRO A 387 18.80 -8.77 -4.28
N TYR A 388 18.00 -9.30 -5.18
CA TYR A 388 18.42 -9.54 -6.57
C TYR A 388 18.15 -8.36 -7.50
N VAL A 389 17.07 -7.60 -7.28
CA VAL A 389 16.78 -6.39 -8.06
C VAL A 389 17.85 -5.33 -7.85
N MET A 390 18.22 -5.10 -6.59
CA MET A 390 19.23 -4.09 -6.25
C MET A 390 20.64 -4.53 -6.64
N GLN A 391 20.94 -5.85 -6.59
CA GLN A 391 22.19 -6.37 -7.13
C GLN A 391 22.26 -6.15 -8.64
N ALA A 392 21.22 -6.52 -9.40
CA ALA A 392 21.18 -6.28 -10.84
C ALA A 392 21.26 -4.78 -11.19
N ALA A 393 20.58 -3.92 -10.42
CA ALA A 393 20.67 -2.47 -10.60
C ALA A 393 22.09 -1.94 -10.35
N HIS A 394 22.76 -2.47 -9.32
CA HIS A 394 24.15 -2.13 -9.01
C HIS A 394 25.09 -2.53 -10.17
N ASP A 395 24.95 -3.73 -10.68
CA ASP A 395 25.81 -4.29 -11.75
C ASP A 395 25.59 -3.56 -13.07
N LEU A 396 24.34 -3.24 -13.42
CA LEU A 396 23.97 -2.48 -14.62
C LEU A 396 24.15 -0.97 -14.47
N LYS A 397 24.62 -0.47 -13.30
CA LYS A 397 24.81 0.96 -13.01
C LYS A 397 23.53 1.77 -13.18
N VAL A 398 22.41 1.23 -12.71
CA VAL A 398 21.14 1.93 -12.58
C VAL A 398 21.09 2.66 -11.24
N HIS A 399 20.50 3.84 -11.19
CA HIS A 399 20.32 4.61 -9.96
C HIS A 399 19.52 3.80 -8.92
N LEU A 400 20.10 3.50 -7.75
CA LEU A 400 19.52 2.58 -6.76
C LEU A 400 18.17 3.09 -6.21
N GLY A 401 18.07 4.38 -5.88
CA GLY A 401 16.81 4.97 -5.44
C GLY A 401 15.71 4.92 -6.52
N TRP A 402 16.08 5.07 -7.80
CA TRP A 402 15.14 4.89 -8.90
C TRP A 402 14.69 3.44 -9.06
N SER A 403 15.56 2.47 -8.75
CA SER A 403 15.19 1.05 -8.75
C SER A 403 14.09 0.75 -7.70
N VAL A 404 14.15 1.42 -6.55
CA VAL A 404 13.04 1.38 -5.58
C VAL A 404 11.75 1.98 -6.16
N GLN A 405 11.84 3.05 -6.94
CA GLN A 405 10.68 3.67 -7.57
C GLN A 405 10.13 2.87 -8.75
N ILE A 406 10.97 2.15 -9.49
CA ILE A 406 10.54 1.18 -10.50
C ILE A 406 9.68 0.10 -9.84
N TYR A 407 10.17 -0.46 -8.74
CA TYR A 407 9.40 -1.40 -7.93
C TYR A 407 8.08 -0.79 -7.45
N ASN A 408 8.11 0.37 -6.81
CA ASN A 408 6.96 1.02 -6.23
C ASN A 408 5.84 1.27 -7.25
N ALA A 409 6.18 1.82 -8.40
CA ALA A 409 5.19 2.14 -9.44
C ALA A 409 4.63 0.87 -10.09
N ALA A 410 5.45 -0.16 -10.28
CA ALA A 410 5.03 -1.44 -10.85
C ALA A 410 4.19 -2.27 -9.87
N GLU A 411 4.56 -2.30 -8.58
CA GLU A 411 3.84 -2.98 -7.50
C GLU A 411 2.43 -2.41 -7.28
N ALA A 412 2.21 -1.14 -7.53
CA ALA A 412 0.90 -0.52 -7.38
C ALA A 412 -0.12 -1.03 -8.43
N LEU A 413 0.33 -1.36 -9.64
CA LEU A 413 -0.54 -1.71 -10.77
C LEU A 413 -1.47 -2.91 -10.52
N PRO A 414 -1.00 -4.06 -10.03
CA PRO A 414 -1.85 -5.22 -9.79
C PRO A 414 -2.94 -4.96 -8.73
N ASN A 415 -2.80 -3.98 -7.84
CA ASN A 415 -3.82 -3.64 -6.85
C ASN A 415 -5.13 -3.17 -7.50
N LEU A 416 -5.09 -2.72 -8.76
CA LEU A 416 -6.28 -2.35 -9.54
C LEU A 416 -7.14 -3.56 -9.93
N ILE A 417 -6.59 -4.77 -9.94
CA ILE A 417 -7.29 -5.99 -10.36
C ILE A 417 -7.27 -7.09 -9.31
N ASN A 418 -6.37 -7.02 -8.33
CA ASN A 418 -6.29 -8.01 -7.28
C ASN A 418 -7.43 -7.79 -6.26
N PRO A 419 -8.36 -8.76 -6.08
CA PRO A 419 -9.48 -8.63 -5.16
C PRO A 419 -9.05 -8.39 -3.72
N PHE A 420 -7.89 -8.91 -3.32
CA PHE A 420 -7.38 -8.83 -1.94
C PHE A 420 -7.33 -7.39 -1.42
N PHE A 421 -6.76 -6.46 -2.20
CA PHE A 421 -6.67 -5.05 -1.80
C PHE A 421 -8.01 -4.31 -1.82
N MET A 422 -8.99 -4.84 -2.56
CA MET A 422 -10.33 -4.26 -2.64
C MET A 422 -11.23 -4.67 -1.47
N LEU A 423 -11.01 -5.86 -0.87
CA LEU A 423 -11.90 -6.46 0.11
C LEU A 423 -12.23 -5.55 1.31
N PRO A 424 -11.27 -4.89 1.98
CA PRO A 424 -11.58 -4.04 3.13
C PRO A 424 -12.56 -2.92 2.78
N MET A 425 -12.32 -2.24 1.66
CA MET A 425 -13.17 -1.15 1.18
C MET A 425 -14.52 -1.67 0.68
N LEU A 426 -14.52 -2.76 -0.10
CA LEU A 426 -15.76 -3.39 -0.60
C LEU A 426 -16.63 -3.89 0.54
N GLY A 427 -16.04 -4.37 1.64
CA GLY A 427 -16.74 -4.73 2.87
C GLY A 427 -17.51 -3.55 3.48
N ILE A 428 -16.89 -2.36 3.53
CA ILE A 428 -17.54 -1.12 4.00
C ILE A 428 -18.66 -0.71 3.03
N LEU A 429 -18.41 -0.78 1.72
CA LEU A 429 -19.37 -0.38 0.67
C LEU A 429 -20.44 -1.44 0.41
N LYS A 430 -20.34 -2.64 0.99
CA LYS A 430 -21.24 -3.77 0.74
C LYS A 430 -21.35 -4.14 -0.75
N LEU A 431 -20.26 -3.97 -1.50
CA LEU A 431 -20.13 -4.34 -2.90
C LEU A 431 -19.28 -5.61 -3.07
N LYS A 432 -19.37 -6.24 -4.23
CA LYS A 432 -18.50 -7.36 -4.63
C LYS A 432 -17.44 -6.88 -5.61
N ALA A 433 -16.31 -7.55 -5.69
CA ALA A 433 -15.23 -7.21 -6.60
C ALA A 433 -15.71 -7.11 -8.07
N LYS A 434 -16.59 -8.02 -8.51
CA LYS A 434 -17.21 -8.00 -9.86
C LYS A 434 -17.97 -6.72 -10.20
N ASP A 435 -18.46 -5.98 -9.20
CA ASP A 435 -19.20 -4.73 -9.43
C ASP A 435 -18.28 -3.59 -9.80
N VAL A 436 -17.00 -3.66 -9.44
CA VAL A 436 -16.00 -2.57 -9.51
C VAL A 436 -14.93 -2.83 -10.56
N ILE A 437 -14.58 -4.11 -10.79
CA ILE A 437 -13.40 -4.54 -11.55
C ILE A 437 -13.37 -4.00 -12.99
N GLY A 438 -14.51 -3.81 -13.64
CA GLY A 438 -14.57 -3.24 -14.98
C GLY A 438 -13.97 -1.83 -15.07
N PHE A 439 -14.12 -1.03 -14.03
CA PHE A 439 -13.57 0.33 -13.96
C PHE A 439 -12.09 0.32 -13.60
N THR A 440 -11.68 -0.55 -12.67
CA THR A 440 -10.28 -0.64 -12.25
C THR A 440 -9.39 -1.29 -13.30
N VAL A 441 -9.89 -2.27 -14.08
CA VAL A 441 -9.20 -2.79 -15.26
C VAL A 441 -9.00 -1.70 -16.31
N THR A 442 -9.99 -0.82 -16.50
CA THR A 442 -9.81 0.32 -17.41
C THR A 442 -8.65 1.21 -16.95
N GLN A 443 -8.54 1.47 -15.65
CA GLN A 443 -7.37 2.16 -15.10
C GLN A 443 -6.07 1.42 -15.41
N LEU A 444 -6.00 0.11 -15.14
CA LEU A 444 -4.80 -0.70 -15.38
C LEU A 444 -4.33 -0.66 -16.85
N VAL A 445 -5.27 -0.79 -17.79
CA VAL A 445 -4.95 -0.81 -19.24
C VAL A 445 -4.25 0.48 -19.70
N PHE A 446 -4.63 1.61 -19.12
CA PHE A 446 -3.96 2.90 -19.41
C PHE A 446 -2.72 3.14 -18.53
N HIS A 447 -2.74 2.72 -17.27
CA HIS A 447 -1.62 2.94 -16.35
C HIS A 447 -0.41 2.09 -16.68
N LEU A 448 -0.60 0.82 -17.06
CA LEU A 448 0.54 -0.08 -17.33
C LEU A 448 1.50 0.50 -18.37
N PRO A 449 1.07 0.85 -19.61
CA PRO A 449 1.99 1.43 -20.59
C PRO A 449 2.50 2.81 -20.16
N LEU A 450 1.68 3.62 -19.50
CA LEU A 450 2.08 4.95 -19.02
C LEU A 450 3.17 4.86 -17.95
N VAL A 451 3.02 3.98 -16.97
CA VAL A 451 4.00 3.76 -15.90
C VAL A 451 5.31 3.27 -16.49
N LEU A 452 5.28 2.22 -17.35
CA LEU A 452 6.50 1.70 -17.97
C LEU A 452 7.22 2.76 -18.81
N PHE A 453 6.46 3.57 -19.56
CA PHE A 453 7.03 4.69 -20.31
C PHE A 453 7.68 5.73 -19.39
N LEU A 454 7.00 6.16 -18.33
CA LEU A 454 7.53 7.15 -17.40
C LEU A 454 8.77 6.63 -16.65
N LEU A 455 8.75 5.38 -16.23
CA LEU A 455 9.89 4.74 -15.57
C LEU A 455 11.13 4.73 -16.48
N TRP A 456 10.94 4.34 -17.73
CA TRP A 456 12.00 4.34 -18.74
C TRP A 456 12.47 5.76 -19.08
N PHE A 457 11.53 6.67 -19.41
CA PHE A 457 11.85 8.01 -19.89
C PHE A 457 12.53 8.88 -18.82
N LEU A 458 11.96 8.90 -17.61
CA LEU A 458 12.50 9.68 -16.50
C LEU A 458 13.79 9.08 -15.94
N GLY A 459 13.90 7.76 -15.93
CA GLY A 459 15.11 7.07 -15.47
C GLY A 459 16.36 7.41 -16.28
N ARG A 460 16.22 7.78 -17.56
CA ARG A 460 17.35 8.20 -18.43
C ARG A 460 18.00 9.51 -17.99
N THR A 461 17.35 10.28 -17.15
CA THR A 461 17.89 11.54 -16.63
C THR A 461 18.71 11.34 -15.34
N LEU A 462 18.76 10.13 -14.82
CA LEU A 462 19.43 9.79 -13.57
C LEU A 462 20.76 9.06 -13.83
N THR A 463 21.74 9.36 -13.02
CA THR A 463 23.04 8.68 -13.02
C THR A 463 23.15 7.75 -11.82
N TYR A 464 23.87 6.65 -11.98
CA TYR A 464 24.16 5.75 -10.87
C TYR A 464 24.94 6.45 -9.76
N THR A 465 24.49 6.25 -8.52
CA THR A 465 25.19 6.67 -7.30
C THR A 465 25.50 5.41 -6.48
N PRO A 466 26.77 5.25 -5.99
CA PRO A 466 27.14 4.11 -5.18
C PRO A 466 26.39 4.10 -3.83
N PRO A 467 26.26 2.93 -3.16
CA PRO A 467 25.65 2.82 -1.83
C PRO A 467 26.32 3.73 -0.80
N VAL A 468 25.50 4.33 0.08
CA VAL A 468 25.96 5.15 1.20
C VAL A 468 25.70 4.39 2.50
N PHE A 469 26.75 4.10 3.25
CA PHE A 469 26.68 3.44 4.55
C PHE A 469 26.80 4.50 5.65
N SER A 470 25.74 4.66 6.46
CA SER A 470 25.67 5.62 7.57
C SER A 470 25.42 4.92 8.92
#